data_1e978391ae39ff5428b06a1b7142691b
#
_entry.id   1e978391ae39ff5428b06a1b7142691b
#
_cell.length_a   1.000
_cell.length_b   1.000
_cell.length_c   1.000
_cell.angle_alpha   90.00
_cell.angle_beta   90.00
_cell.angle_gamma   90.00
#
_symmetry.space_group_name_H-M   'P 1'
#
loop_
_entity.id
_entity.type
_entity.pdbx_description
1 polymer ?
#
loop_
_entity_poly.entity_id
_entity_poly.type
_entity_poly.pdbx_seq_one_letter_code
_entity_poly.pdbx_strand_id
1 'polypeptide(L)'
;MIEIRRVDNPEYAEYFEWIYRKCCRALKHSEAAAFVPVEKKQNANSSFFSESELKAIGFLKYGKNVLVSRKASIYNPEQMVLGDNIRIDDFCILSGNIKLGSYIHISAYTCLIGGTKGIVLQDFVTVSSRCAVYAVSDDFSGEHLNNSMIPTAYRRVIEGQVILEDYVSVGTGSIILPGVKLEEGVAVGAMSFVKHTLERWKIYVGAPCRYVKDRNQNMKQLRAALQNSDAYEESR
;
A
#
# COMPACT_ATOMS: atom_id res chain seq x y z
N MET A 1 26.89 10.76 12.75
CA MET A 1 27.14 11.68 11.63
C MET A 1 26.96 10.86 10.36
N ILE A 2 25.83 11.00 9.68
CA ILE A 2 25.55 10.22 8.46
C ILE A 2 26.16 11.01 7.31
N GLU A 3 27.17 10.44 6.70
CA GLU A 3 27.76 10.96 5.46
C GLU A 3 26.73 10.77 4.33
N ILE A 4 26.00 11.83 4.03
CA ILE A 4 25.23 11.90 2.78
C ILE A 4 26.28 12.04 1.67
N ARG A 5 26.58 10.94 0.96
CA ARG A 5 27.40 11.04 -0.25
C ARG A 5 26.69 12.04 -1.18
N ARG A 6 27.40 13.11 -1.47
CA ARG A 6 26.98 14.25 -2.31
C ARG A 6 26.30 13.75 -3.58
N VAL A 7 25.09 14.21 -3.81
CA VAL A 7 24.58 14.39 -5.17
C VAL A 7 25.48 15.50 -5.76
N ASP A 8 26.24 15.21 -6.80
CA ASP A 8 27.26 16.11 -7.36
C ASP A 8 26.70 17.39 -8.02
N ASN A 9 25.44 17.73 -7.74
CA ASN A 9 24.83 18.98 -8.14
C ASN A 9 24.31 19.72 -6.89
N PRO A 10 24.93 20.86 -6.48
CA PRO A 10 24.55 21.61 -5.28
C PRO A 10 23.11 22.15 -5.30
N GLU A 11 22.54 22.45 -6.46
CA GLU A 11 21.15 22.93 -6.57
C GLU A 11 20.13 21.85 -6.17
N TYR A 12 20.42 20.58 -6.44
CA TYR A 12 19.54 19.49 -5.99
C TYR A 12 19.67 19.21 -4.49
N ALA A 13 20.85 19.40 -3.91
CA ALA A 13 21.05 19.24 -2.47
C ALA A 13 20.25 20.29 -1.68
N GLU A 14 20.27 21.56 -2.12
CA GLU A 14 19.48 22.65 -1.51
C GLU A 14 17.97 22.43 -1.68
N TYR A 15 17.53 21.93 -2.84
CA TYR A 15 16.12 21.62 -3.09
C TYR A 15 15.60 20.50 -2.19
N PHE A 16 16.35 19.40 -2.03
CA PHE A 16 16.00 18.32 -1.13
C PHE A 16 16.02 18.75 0.34
N GLU A 17 16.96 19.57 0.75
CA GLU A 17 17.01 20.12 2.10
C GLU A 17 15.84 21.08 2.37
N TRP A 18 15.46 21.89 1.39
CA TRP A 18 14.30 22.78 1.44
C TRP A 18 12.98 21.99 1.56
N ILE A 19 12.78 20.92 0.75
CA ILE A 19 11.62 20.03 0.87
C ILE A 19 11.58 19.37 2.25
N TYR A 20 12.71 18.82 2.70
CA TYR A 20 12.81 18.17 4.00
C TYR A 20 12.47 19.14 5.14
N ARG A 21 13.03 20.35 5.12
CA ARG A 21 12.73 21.39 6.12
C ARG A 21 11.28 21.87 6.07
N LYS A 22 10.66 22.00 4.89
CA LYS A 22 9.23 22.34 4.77
C LYS A 22 8.32 21.23 5.27
N CYS A 23 8.57 20.00 4.89
CA CYS A 23 7.80 18.86 5.39
C CYS A 23 7.95 18.69 6.90
N CYS A 24 9.15 18.84 7.46
CA CYS A 24 9.36 18.77 8.90
C CYS A 24 8.75 19.97 9.65
N ARG A 25 8.71 21.17 9.07
CA ARG A 25 8.00 22.34 9.67
C ARG A 25 6.49 22.14 9.66
N ALA A 26 5.91 21.67 8.55
CA ALA A 26 4.48 21.37 8.47
C ALA A 26 4.04 20.36 9.52
N LEU A 27 4.91 19.35 9.81
CA LEU A 27 4.65 18.35 10.85
C LEU A 27 4.83 18.90 12.30
N LYS A 28 5.60 19.97 12.50
CA LYS A 28 5.79 20.59 13.82
C LYS A 28 4.71 21.63 14.19
N HIS A 29 3.96 22.13 13.21
CA HIS A 29 2.92 23.16 13.41
C HIS A 29 1.50 22.62 13.22
N SER A 30 1.27 21.30 13.19
CA SER A 30 -0.08 20.78 13.33
C SER A 30 -0.50 20.93 14.79
N GLU A 31 -0.97 22.11 15.18
CA GLU A 31 -1.98 22.21 16.22
C GLU A 31 -3.07 21.21 15.84
N ALA A 32 -3.53 20.43 16.83
CA ALA A 32 -4.49 19.38 16.63
C ALA A 32 -5.64 19.88 15.75
N ALA A 33 -5.61 19.52 14.48
CA ALA A 33 -6.73 19.79 13.60
C ALA A 33 -7.94 19.10 14.23
N ALA A 34 -8.94 19.88 14.60
CA ALA A 34 -10.16 19.35 15.18
C ALA A 34 -10.72 18.29 14.23
N PHE A 35 -10.98 17.12 14.76
CA PHE A 35 -11.64 16.03 14.04
C PHE A 35 -13.02 16.54 13.60
N VAL A 36 -13.20 16.73 12.29
CA VAL A 36 -14.51 17.04 11.71
C VAL A 36 -15.12 15.71 11.29
N PRO A 37 -16.23 15.25 11.94
CA PRO A 37 -16.91 14.07 11.50
C PRO A 37 -17.44 14.29 10.07
N VAL A 38 -17.01 13.45 9.14
CA VAL A 38 -17.59 13.45 7.80
C VAL A 38 -18.89 12.67 7.86
N GLU A 39 -20.04 13.39 7.84
CA GLU A 39 -21.33 12.75 7.70
C GLU A 39 -21.38 11.94 6.40
N LYS A 40 -21.62 10.63 6.53
CA LYS A 40 -21.84 9.73 5.40
C LYS A 40 -23.21 10.05 4.77
N LYS A 41 -23.27 10.98 3.83
CA LYS A 41 -24.43 11.08 2.93
C LYS A 41 -24.36 9.93 1.95
N GLN A 42 -25.23 8.95 2.13
CA GLN A 42 -25.49 7.92 1.10
C GLN A 42 -26.19 8.60 -0.07
N ASN A 43 -25.46 9.00 -1.08
CA ASN A 43 -26.01 9.49 -2.33
C ASN A 43 -26.22 8.30 -3.28
N ALA A 44 -27.34 8.26 -3.97
CA ALA A 44 -27.69 7.26 -4.99
C ALA A 44 -26.72 7.18 -6.20
N ASN A 45 -25.75 8.09 -6.27
CA ASN A 45 -24.62 8.14 -7.22
C ASN A 45 -23.29 7.97 -6.50
N SER A 46 -23.15 6.97 -5.63
CA SER A 46 -21.87 6.66 -5.00
C SER A 46 -20.82 6.29 -6.05
N SER A 47 -19.60 6.85 -5.92
CA SER A 47 -18.45 6.43 -6.72
C SER A 47 -18.00 5.00 -6.41
N PHE A 48 -18.54 4.41 -5.35
CA PHE A 48 -18.24 3.04 -4.91
C PHE A 48 -19.36 2.08 -5.30
N PHE A 49 -19.02 0.81 -5.47
CA PHE A 49 -19.98 -0.26 -5.67
C PHE A 49 -20.91 -0.38 -4.45
N SER A 50 -22.19 -0.63 -4.72
CA SER A 50 -23.17 -1.02 -3.70
C SER A 50 -22.88 -2.45 -3.21
N GLU A 51 -23.48 -2.86 -2.11
CA GLU A 51 -23.32 -4.23 -1.58
C GLU A 51 -23.73 -5.31 -2.58
N SER A 52 -24.84 -5.11 -3.29
CA SER A 52 -25.29 -6.04 -4.33
C SER A 52 -24.30 -6.15 -5.49
N GLU A 53 -23.68 -5.06 -5.88
CA GLU A 53 -22.67 -5.04 -6.93
C GLU A 53 -21.33 -5.66 -6.45
N LEU A 54 -20.92 -5.41 -5.20
CA LEU A 54 -19.75 -6.08 -4.60
C LEU A 54 -19.93 -7.61 -4.61
N LYS A 55 -21.13 -8.08 -4.28
CA LYS A 55 -21.45 -9.51 -4.35
C LYS A 55 -21.35 -10.04 -5.79
N ALA A 56 -21.76 -9.25 -6.77
CA ALA A 56 -21.69 -9.62 -8.20
C ALA A 56 -20.24 -9.63 -8.74
N ILE A 57 -19.30 -8.89 -8.15
CA ILE A 57 -17.88 -8.96 -8.51
C ILE A 57 -17.31 -10.36 -8.29
N GLY A 58 -17.75 -11.08 -7.23
CA GLY A 58 -17.38 -12.47 -6.99
C GLY A 58 -16.08 -12.66 -6.22
N PHE A 59 -15.78 -11.77 -5.26
CA PHE A 59 -14.68 -12.00 -4.32
C PHE A 59 -14.84 -13.33 -3.58
N LEU A 60 -13.74 -14.05 -3.33
CA LEU A 60 -13.76 -15.29 -2.56
C LEU A 60 -14.40 -15.07 -1.17
N LYS A 61 -14.04 -13.96 -0.53
CA LYS A 61 -14.64 -13.50 0.72
C LYS A 61 -14.42 -12.00 0.87
N TYR A 62 -15.39 -11.29 1.43
CA TYR A 62 -15.20 -9.91 1.89
C TYR A 62 -15.98 -9.66 3.18
N GLY A 63 -15.49 -8.70 3.97
CA GLY A 63 -16.06 -8.29 5.26
C GLY A 63 -17.06 -7.14 5.14
N LYS A 64 -17.23 -6.40 6.23
CA LYS A 64 -18.12 -5.25 6.32
C LYS A 64 -17.41 -3.95 5.93
N ASN A 65 -18.19 -2.93 5.55
CA ASN A 65 -17.69 -1.60 5.20
C ASN A 65 -16.56 -1.64 4.15
N VAL A 66 -16.79 -2.40 3.07
CA VAL A 66 -15.86 -2.52 1.93
C VAL A 66 -16.27 -1.54 0.84
N LEU A 67 -15.43 -0.56 0.57
CA LEU A 67 -15.63 0.50 -0.42
C LEU A 67 -14.68 0.29 -1.59
N VAL A 68 -15.18 -0.21 -2.72
CA VAL A 68 -14.41 -0.39 -3.95
C VAL A 68 -14.92 0.59 -4.99
N SER A 69 -14.04 1.43 -5.54
CA SER A 69 -14.41 2.36 -6.60
C SER A 69 -14.90 1.63 -7.85
N ARG A 70 -15.95 2.17 -8.48
CA ARG A 70 -16.45 1.69 -9.78
C ARG A 70 -15.43 1.81 -10.92
N LYS A 71 -14.38 2.61 -10.72
CA LYS A 71 -13.28 2.80 -11.68
C LYS A 71 -12.05 1.92 -11.35
N ALA A 72 -12.11 1.10 -10.31
CA ALA A 72 -11.09 0.10 -10.05
C ALA A 72 -11.25 -1.09 -10.99
N SER A 73 -10.13 -1.67 -11.42
CA SER A 73 -10.10 -2.89 -12.25
C SER A 73 -9.74 -4.07 -11.38
N ILE A 74 -10.64 -5.04 -11.28
CA ILE A 74 -10.46 -6.24 -10.46
C ILE A 74 -10.38 -7.45 -11.38
N TYR A 75 -9.29 -8.20 -11.33
CA TYR A 75 -9.04 -9.41 -12.12
C TYR A 75 -8.85 -10.61 -11.21
N ASN A 76 -9.57 -11.70 -11.47
CA ASN A 76 -9.58 -12.93 -10.66
C ASN A 76 -10.07 -12.68 -9.22
N PRO A 77 -11.22 -12.05 -9.02
CA PRO A 77 -11.75 -11.73 -7.69
C PRO A 77 -11.98 -12.98 -6.82
N GLU A 78 -12.23 -14.14 -7.43
CA GLU A 78 -12.37 -15.43 -6.77
C GLU A 78 -11.10 -15.89 -6.02
N GLN A 79 -9.96 -15.22 -6.24
CA GLN A 79 -8.70 -15.45 -5.51
C GLN A 79 -8.45 -14.39 -4.43
N MET A 80 -9.40 -13.46 -4.23
CA MET A 80 -9.22 -12.32 -3.32
C MET A 80 -10.04 -12.48 -2.05
N VAL A 81 -9.39 -12.18 -0.92
CA VAL A 81 -10.03 -12.09 0.40
C VAL A 81 -9.85 -10.68 0.94
N LEU A 82 -10.95 -10.04 1.32
CA LEU A 82 -10.98 -8.68 1.88
C LEU A 82 -11.56 -8.75 3.30
N GLY A 83 -10.88 -8.14 4.26
CA GLY A 83 -11.38 -7.97 5.63
C GLY A 83 -12.40 -6.84 5.74
N ASP A 84 -12.52 -6.28 6.95
CA ASP A 84 -13.45 -5.20 7.24
C ASP A 84 -12.80 -3.81 7.07
N ASN A 85 -13.61 -2.79 6.80
CA ASN A 85 -13.13 -1.40 6.70
C ASN A 85 -12.05 -1.22 5.62
N ILE A 86 -12.36 -1.64 4.42
CA ILE A 86 -11.48 -1.55 3.24
C ILE A 86 -11.92 -0.41 2.35
N ARG A 87 -10.96 0.39 1.87
CA ARG A 87 -11.20 1.37 0.83
C ARG A 87 -10.21 1.18 -0.32
N ILE A 88 -10.73 1.02 -1.53
CA ILE A 88 -9.98 0.93 -2.79
C ILE A 88 -10.47 2.04 -3.70
N ASP A 89 -9.59 3.00 -3.98
CA ASP A 89 -9.91 4.22 -4.73
C ASP A 89 -9.92 4.02 -6.26
N ASP A 90 -10.16 5.12 -6.97
CA ASP A 90 -10.26 5.18 -8.43
C ASP A 90 -8.98 4.68 -9.12
N PHE A 91 -9.16 3.96 -10.24
CA PHE A 91 -8.08 3.51 -11.12
C PHE A 91 -7.05 2.59 -10.47
N CYS A 92 -7.39 1.98 -9.33
CA CYS A 92 -6.60 0.88 -8.79
C CYS A 92 -6.74 -0.37 -9.66
N ILE A 93 -5.68 -1.16 -9.74
CA ILE A 93 -5.67 -2.46 -10.42
C ILE A 93 -5.31 -3.53 -9.38
N LEU A 94 -6.21 -4.49 -9.17
CA LEU A 94 -5.97 -5.66 -8.33
C LEU A 94 -6.07 -6.91 -9.21
N SER A 95 -5.05 -7.77 -9.18
CA SER A 95 -5.02 -8.96 -10.03
C SER A 95 -4.38 -10.17 -9.32
N GLY A 96 -5.06 -11.32 -9.39
CA GLY A 96 -4.58 -12.58 -8.85
C GLY A 96 -4.79 -12.75 -7.34
N ASN A 97 -3.95 -13.53 -6.69
CA ASN A 97 -4.09 -13.88 -5.27
C ASN A 97 -3.76 -12.68 -4.37
N ILE A 98 -4.78 -12.10 -3.73
CA ILE A 98 -4.64 -10.94 -2.84
C ILE A 98 -5.43 -11.17 -1.57
N LYS A 99 -4.78 -10.97 -0.42
CA LYS A 99 -5.42 -11.02 0.89
C LYS A 99 -5.23 -9.70 1.60
N LEU A 100 -6.32 -9.03 1.91
CA LEU A 100 -6.35 -7.79 2.68
C LEU A 100 -6.96 -8.06 4.05
N GLY A 101 -6.26 -7.66 5.10
CA GLY A 101 -6.77 -7.62 6.47
C GLY A 101 -7.83 -6.54 6.65
N SER A 102 -7.88 -5.89 7.79
CA SER A 102 -8.88 -4.87 8.10
C SER A 102 -8.25 -3.48 8.25
N TYR A 103 -9.06 -2.42 8.06
CA TYR A 103 -8.60 -1.03 8.13
C TYR A 103 -7.53 -0.70 7.09
N ILE A 104 -7.80 -1.05 5.83
CA ILE A 104 -6.86 -0.86 4.71
C ILE A 104 -7.35 0.23 3.76
N HIS A 105 -6.44 1.08 3.33
CA HIS A 105 -6.66 2.03 2.27
C HIS A 105 -5.67 1.82 1.11
N ILE A 106 -6.19 1.52 -0.06
CA ILE A 106 -5.46 1.48 -1.33
C ILE A 106 -5.84 2.72 -2.13
N SER A 107 -4.94 3.70 -2.17
CA SER A 107 -5.20 4.98 -2.82
C SER A 107 -5.09 4.90 -4.33
N ALA A 108 -5.70 5.87 -5.01
CA ALA A 108 -5.90 5.90 -6.45
C ALA A 108 -4.63 5.62 -7.28
N TYR A 109 -4.83 4.97 -8.45
CA TYR A 109 -3.78 4.58 -9.38
C TYR A 109 -2.75 3.59 -8.85
N THR A 110 -3.05 2.88 -7.77
CA THR A 110 -2.16 1.84 -7.22
C THR A 110 -2.45 0.50 -7.86
N CYS A 111 -1.41 -0.27 -8.17
CA CYS A 111 -1.58 -1.64 -8.65
C CYS A 111 -1.02 -2.67 -7.66
N LEU A 112 -1.81 -3.74 -7.45
CA LEU A 112 -1.44 -4.93 -6.70
C LEU A 112 -1.50 -6.14 -7.63
N ILE A 113 -0.34 -6.67 -8.02
CA ILE A 113 -0.23 -7.80 -8.95
C ILE A 113 0.21 -9.04 -8.17
N GLY A 114 -0.76 -9.82 -7.70
CA GLY A 114 -0.56 -10.94 -6.78
C GLY A 114 0.02 -12.20 -7.43
N GLY A 115 -0.19 -12.40 -8.74
CA GLY A 115 0.24 -13.64 -9.38
C GLY A 115 -0.27 -14.88 -8.64
N THR A 116 0.53 -15.96 -8.64
CA THR A 116 0.20 -17.20 -7.92
C THR A 116 0.66 -17.20 -6.46
N LYS A 117 1.79 -16.52 -6.16
CA LYS A 117 2.38 -16.45 -4.80
C LYS A 117 1.65 -15.51 -3.85
N GLY A 118 1.02 -14.48 -4.40
CA GLY A 118 0.11 -13.61 -3.70
C GLY A 118 0.73 -12.40 -3.00
N ILE A 119 -0.17 -11.46 -2.70
CA ILE A 119 0.10 -10.29 -1.87
C ILE A 119 -0.76 -10.39 -0.62
N VAL A 120 -0.15 -10.19 0.54
CA VAL A 120 -0.84 -10.15 1.84
C VAL A 120 -0.60 -8.79 2.49
N LEU A 121 -1.66 -8.05 2.73
CA LEU A 121 -1.66 -6.86 3.57
C LEU A 121 -2.38 -7.21 4.87
N GLN A 122 -1.68 -7.05 6.00
CA GLN A 122 -2.29 -7.24 7.32
C GLN A 122 -3.09 -5.99 7.74
N ASP A 123 -3.43 -5.86 9.01
CA ASP A 123 -4.32 -4.80 9.47
C ASP A 123 -3.65 -3.40 9.48
N PHE A 124 -4.44 -2.36 9.30
CA PHE A 124 -4.01 -0.96 9.37
C PHE A 124 -2.94 -0.57 8.34
N VAL A 125 -2.90 -1.26 7.20
CA VAL A 125 -1.98 -0.95 6.11
C VAL A 125 -2.55 0.16 5.23
N THR A 126 -1.68 1.12 4.87
CA THR A 126 -1.99 2.16 3.90
C THR A 126 -1.02 2.11 2.73
N VAL A 127 -1.54 2.03 1.52
CA VAL A 127 -0.75 2.16 0.29
C VAL A 127 -1.20 3.42 -0.42
N SER A 128 -0.31 4.41 -0.45
CA SER A 128 -0.59 5.71 -1.09
C SER A 128 -0.70 5.58 -2.60
N SER A 129 -1.15 6.66 -3.25
CA SER A 129 -1.42 6.67 -4.68
C SER A 129 -0.20 6.34 -5.55
N ARG A 130 -0.46 5.75 -6.75
CA ARG A 130 0.54 5.42 -7.76
C ARG A 130 1.63 4.47 -7.27
N CYS A 131 1.35 3.65 -6.28
CA CYS A 131 2.24 2.57 -5.87
C CYS A 131 2.07 1.34 -6.76
N ALA A 132 3.14 0.55 -6.86
CA ALA A 132 3.11 -0.73 -7.57
C ALA A 132 3.68 -1.83 -6.68
N VAL A 133 2.87 -2.85 -6.40
CA VAL A 133 3.26 -4.01 -5.60
C VAL A 133 3.18 -5.25 -6.48
N TYR A 134 4.31 -5.89 -6.70
CA TYR A 134 4.43 -7.04 -7.57
C TYR A 134 4.83 -8.29 -6.80
N ALA A 135 4.01 -9.32 -6.81
CA ALA A 135 4.38 -10.67 -6.40
C ALA A 135 4.89 -11.53 -7.58
N VAL A 136 4.81 -10.99 -8.80
CA VAL A 136 5.29 -11.60 -10.03
C VAL A 136 5.89 -10.54 -10.94
N SER A 137 6.98 -10.85 -11.61
CA SER A 137 7.65 -10.01 -12.61
C SER A 137 8.21 -10.89 -13.72
N ASP A 138 8.35 -10.36 -14.93
CA ASP A 138 9.09 -11.04 -15.99
C ASP A 138 10.60 -11.13 -15.64
N ASP A 139 11.30 -12.07 -16.24
CA ASP A 139 12.75 -12.20 -16.17
C ASP A 139 13.42 -11.21 -17.16
N PHE A 140 14.16 -10.26 -16.63
CA PHE A 140 14.89 -9.26 -17.41
C PHE A 140 16.36 -9.63 -17.65
N SER A 141 16.81 -10.86 -17.34
CA SER A 141 18.19 -11.30 -17.53
C SER A 141 18.59 -11.41 -19.01
N GLY A 142 17.63 -11.62 -19.89
CA GLY A 142 17.85 -11.91 -21.31
C GLY A 142 18.07 -13.41 -21.60
N GLU A 143 18.03 -14.27 -20.61
CA GLU A 143 18.10 -15.72 -20.80
C GLU A 143 16.80 -16.30 -21.37
N HIS A 144 15.69 -15.60 -21.19
CA HIS A 144 14.36 -15.99 -21.65
C HIS A 144 13.68 -14.82 -22.35
N LEU A 145 12.70 -15.13 -23.19
CA LEU A 145 11.80 -14.11 -23.72
C LEU A 145 10.88 -13.61 -22.60
N ASN A 146 10.50 -12.35 -22.66
CA ASN A 146 9.61 -11.72 -21.68
C ASN A 146 8.37 -11.13 -22.38
N ASN A 147 7.33 -10.99 -21.72
CA ASN A 147 5.97 -10.50 -21.90
C ASN A 147 4.92 -11.62 -21.95
N SER A 148 3.68 -11.24 -21.60
CA SER A 148 2.56 -12.16 -21.42
C SER A 148 2.08 -12.86 -22.70
N MET A 149 2.46 -12.37 -23.88
CA MET A 149 2.05 -12.93 -25.20
C MET A 149 2.97 -14.04 -25.67
N ILE A 150 4.10 -14.25 -24.98
CA ILE A 150 5.04 -15.33 -25.32
C ILE A 150 4.56 -16.65 -24.71
N PRO A 151 4.59 -17.76 -25.45
CA PRO A 151 4.29 -19.08 -24.90
C PRO A 151 5.19 -19.42 -23.71
N THR A 152 4.62 -20.05 -22.68
CA THR A 152 5.27 -20.35 -21.39
C THR A 152 6.57 -21.14 -21.52
N ALA A 153 6.70 -21.97 -22.57
CA ALA A 153 7.91 -22.74 -22.84
C ALA A 153 9.16 -21.89 -23.11
N TYR A 154 8.98 -20.64 -23.52
CA TYR A 154 10.07 -19.72 -23.88
C TYR A 154 10.21 -18.54 -22.91
N ARG A 155 9.36 -18.50 -21.89
CA ARG A 155 9.25 -17.41 -20.93
C ARG A 155 9.56 -17.87 -19.51
N ARG A 156 10.18 -16.99 -18.74
CA ARG A 156 10.35 -17.16 -17.30
C ARG A 156 9.78 -15.97 -16.56
N VAL A 157 9.13 -16.23 -15.43
CA VAL A 157 8.70 -15.20 -14.47
C VAL A 157 9.41 -15.41 -13.13
N ILE A 158 9.66 -14.31 -12.45
CA ILE A 158 10.17 -14.29 -11.08
C ILE A 158 8.96 -14.10 -10.17
N GLU A 159 8.71 -15.05 -9.28
CA GLU A 159 7.58 -14.99 -8.35
C GLU A 159 8.06 -15.02 -6.89
N GLY A 160 7.39 -14.29 -6.05
CA GLY A 160 7.63 -14.31 -4.61
C GLY A 160 6.48 -13.61 -3.87
N GLN A 161 5.98 -14.23 -2.79
CA GLN A 161 4.94 -13.62 -1.99
C GLN A 161 5.41 -12.27 -1.44
N VAL A 162 4.54 -11.26 -1.51
CA VAL A 162 4.77 -9.96 -0.87
C VAL A 162 3.90 -9.85 0.37
N ILE A 163 4.50 -9.47 1.49
CA ILE A 163 3.80 -9.33 2.78
C ILE A 163 4.03 -7.93 3.33
N LEU A 164 2.96 -7.23 3.60
CA LEU A 164 2.94 -5.98 4.37
C LEU A 164 2.27 -6.29 5.71
N GLU A 165 3.06 -6.31 6.79
CA GLU A 165 2.54 -6.56 8.14
C GLU A 165 1.76 -5.37 8.69
N ASP A 166 1.21 -5.51 9.90
CA ASP A 166 0.38 -4.50 10.55
C ASP A 166 1.05 -3.11 10.55
N TYR A 167 0.24 -2.06 10.38
CA TYR A 167 0.66 -0.65 10.42
C TYR A 167 1.64 -0.21 9.33
N VAL A 168 1.92 -1.02 8.34
CA VAL A 168 2.79 -0.62 7.23
C VAL A 168 2.18 0.55 6.46
N SER A 169 3.00 1.54 6.15
CA SER A 169 2.62 2.69 5.33
C SER A 169 3.56 2.82 4.14
N VAL A 170 3.00 2.84 2.93
CA VAL A 170 3.77 2.97 1.69
C VAL A 170 3.48 4.31 1.04
N GLY A 171 4.50 5.14 0.91
CA GLY A 171 4.40 6.48 0.31
C GLY A 171 4.23 6.45 -1.20
N THR A 172 3.58 7.49 -1.72
CA THR A 172 3.21 7.67 -3.13
C THR A 172 4.32 7.33 -4.11
N GLY A 173 3.98 6.61 -5.18
CA GLY A 173 4.90 6.31 -6.28
C GLY A 173 5.96 5.25 -5.96
N SER A 174 5.85 4.56 -4.84
CA SER A 174 6.81 3.51 -4.46
C SER A 174 6.54 2.19 -5.17
N ILE A 175 7.61 1.43 -5.40
CA ILE A 175 7.57 0.12 -6.05
C ILE A 175 8.09 -0.93 -5.09
N ILE A 176 7.35 -2.04 -4.94
CA ILE A 176 7.72 -3.19 -4.11
C ILE A 176 7.84 -4.42 -5.00
N LEU A 177 9.00 -5.09 -4.95
CA LEU A 177 9.32 -6.23 -5.80
C LEU A 177 8.87 -7.58 -5.21
N PRO A 178 8.80 -8.65 -6.03
CA PRO A 178 8.46 -9.99 -5.59
C PRO A 178 9.35 -10.51 -4.45
N GLY A 179 8.73 -11.22 -3.50
CA GLY A 179 9.43 -11.84 -2.37
C GLY A 179 9.78 -10.88 -1.23
N VAL A 180 9.36 -9.64 -1.29
CA VAL A 180 9.64 -8.63 -0.26
C VAL A 180 8.64 -8.74 0.89
N LYS A 181 9.18 -8.63 2.11
CA LYS A 181 8.39 -8.48 3.33
C LYS A 181 8.67 -7.11 3.97
N LEU A 182 7.63 -6.35 4.23
CA LEU A 182 7.68 -5.18 5.08
C LEU A 182 7.14 -5.59 6.45
N GLU A 183 8.04 -5.63 7.44
CA GLU A 183 7.65 -6.03 8.79
C GLU A 183 6.79 -4.97 9.50
N GLU A 184 6.21 -5.33 10.63
CA GLU A 184 5.27 -4.53 11.42
C GLU A 184 5.73 -3.07 11.57
N GLY A 185 4.86 -2.13 11.26
CA GLY A 185 5.11 -0.72 11.45
C GLY A 185 6.14 -0.09 10.51
N VAL A 186 6.58 -0.77 9.46
CA VAL A 186 7.47 -0.15 8.45
C VAL A 186 6.78 1.02 7.77
N ALA A 187 7.51 2.13 7.60
CA ALA A 187 7.11 3.22 6.74
C ALA A 187 8.09 3.39 5.57
N VAL A 188 7.55 3.40 4.37
CA VAL A 188 8.29 3.64 3.13
C VAL A 188 7.95 5.04 2.64
N GLY A 189 8.94 5.91 2.50
CA GLY A 189 8.76 7.25 1.96
C GLY A 189 8.37 7.23 0.48
N ALA A 190 7.83 8.34 -0.02
CA ALA A 190 7.42 8.45 -1.41
C ALA A 190 8.59 8.18 -2.39
N MET A 191 8.25 7.69 -3.61
CA MET A 191 9.21 7.45 -4.70
C MET A 191 10.33 6.47 -4.33
N SER A 192 10.02 5.46 -3.51
CA SER A 192 11.00 4.48 -3.04
C SER A 192 10.94 3.18 -3.84
N PHE A 193 12.11 2.55 -4.00
CA PHE A 193 12.26 1.24 -4.64
C PHE A 193 12.65 0.19 -3.60
N VAL A 194 11.73 -0.73 -3.32
CA VAL A 194 11.86 -1.75 -2.27
C VAL A 194 12.13 -3.10 -2.90
N LYS A 195 13.35 -3.61 -2.73
CA LYS A 195 13.80 -4.89 -3.29
C LYS A 195 14.28 -5.90 -2.26
N HIS A 196 14.21 -5.55 -0.97
CA HIS A 196 14.60 -6.41 0.16
C HIS A 196 13.60 -6.27 1.28
N THR A 197 13.55 -7.26 2.17
CA THR A 197 12.78 -7.18 3.41
C THR A 197 13.21 -5.98 4.26
N LEU A 198 12.24 -5.26 4.81
CA LEU A 198 12.46 -4.09 5.66
C LEU A 198 12.07 -4.43 7.09
N GLU A 199 12.96 -4.07 8.03
CA GLU A 199 12.82 -4.38 9.44
C GLU A 199 11.78 -3.48 10.14
N ARG A 200 11.09 -4.07 11.10
CA ARG A 200 9.96 -3.48 11.84
C ARG A 200 10.26 -2.12 12.46
N TRP A 201 9.25 -1.28 12.51
CA TRP A 201 9.24 0.03 13.17
C TRP A 201 10.36 0.95 12.72
N LYS A 202 10.72 0.88 11.44
CA LYS A 202 11.71 1.74 10.81
C LYS A 202 11.12 2.50 9.62
N ILE A 203 11.72 3.62 9.29
CA ILE A 203 11.40 4.45 8.13
C ILE A 203 12.50 4.30 7.10
N TYR A 204 12.11 4.00 5.86
CA TYR A 204 13.00 3.83 4.72
C TYR A 204 12.60 4.77 3.59
N VAL A 205 13.57 5.29 2.84
CA VAL A 205 13.33 6.15 1.67
C VAL A 205 14.36 5.90 0.57
N GLY A 206 14.00 6.23 -0.68
CA GLY A 206 14.91 6.28 -1.82
C GLY A 206 14.85 5.07 -2.74
N ALA A 207 15.63 5.12 -3.83
CA ALA A 207 15.72 4.09 -4.86
C ALA A 207 17.17 3.69 -5.13
N PRO A 208 17.66 2.55 -4.60
CA PRO A 208 16.97 1.63 -3.68
C PRO A 208 16.75 2.26 -2.31
N CYS A 209 15.69 1.84 -1.61
CA CYS A 209 15.35 2.39 -0.31
C CYS A 209 16.41 2.05 0.75
N ARG A 210 16.63 2.98 1.68
CA ARG A 210 17.58 2.86 2.79
C ARG A 210 16.94 3.33 4.08
N TYR A 211 17.40 2.77 5.19
CA TYR A 211 17.01 3.17 6.54
C TYR A 211 17.32 4.65 6.80
N VAL A 212 16.37 5.36 7.40
CA VAL A 212 16.51 6.77 7.80
C VAL A 212 16.50 6.91 9.31
N LYS A 213 15.47 6.38 9.99
CA LYS A 213 15.29 6.44 11.43
C LYS A 213 14.23 5.46 11.93
N ASP A 214 14.17 5.26 13.24
CA ASP A 214 13.11 4.50 13.87
C ASP A 214 11.77 5.24 13.80
N ARG A 215 10.69 4.47 13.71
CA ARG A 215 9.31 4.97 13.68
C ARG A 215 8.67 4.86 15.07
N ASN A 216 7.91 5.88 15.45
CA ASN A 216 7.14 5.88 16.69
C ASN A 216 6.06 4.77 16.65
N GLN A 217 5.86 4.07 17.78
CA GLN A 217 4.94 2.94 17.91
C GLN A 217 3.59 3.30 18.57
N ASN A 218 3.26 4.58 18.73
CA ASN A 218 2.02 5.02 19.36
C ASN A 218 0.76 4.46 18.66
N MET A 219 0.87 4.06 17.41
CA MET A 219 -0.23 3.41 16.65
C MET A 219 -0.79 2.17 17.36
N LYS A 220 0.04 1.43 18.13
CA LYS A 220 -0.41 0.27 18.93
C LYS A 220 -1.39 0.70 20.04
N GLN A 221 -1.09 1.80 20.72
CA GLN A 221 -1.96 2.34 21.77
C GLN A 221 -3.26 2.89 21.16
N LEU A 222 -3.17 3.56 20.01
CA LEU A 222 -4.34 4.08 19.28
C LEU A 222 -5.24 2.94 18.78
N ARG A 223 -4.68 1.82 18.31
CA ARG A 223 -5.46 0.62 17.96
C ARG A 223 -6.24 0.09 19.17
N ALA A 224 -5.57 -0.06 20.32
CA ALA A 224 -6.22 -0.53 21.53
C ALA A 224 -7.36 0.43 21.96
N ALA A 225 -7.15 1.74 21.88
CA ALA A 225 -8.17 2.73 22.16
C ALA A 225 -9.35 2.64 21.17
N LEU A 226 -9.07 2.49 19.87
CA LEU A 226 -10.10 2.30 18.84
C LEU A 226 -10.96 1.06 19.12
N GLN A 227 -10.33 -0.07 19.45
CA GLN A 227 -11.03 -1.34 19.73
C GLN A 227 -11.93 -1.29 20.98
N ASN A 228 -11.64 -0.37 21.89
CA ASN A 228 -12.45 -0.14 23.11
C ASN A 228 -13.46 0.99 22.95
N SER A 229 -13.63 1.56 21.78
CA SER A 229 -14.55 2.67 21.51
C SER A 229 -15.85 2.18 20.86
N ASP A 230 -16.95 2.91 21.08
CA ASP A 230 -18.24 2.65 20.43
C ASP A 230 -18.12 2.68 18.89
N ALA A 231 -17.23 3.51 18.37
CA ALA A 231 -16.93 3.58 16.93
C ALA A 231 -16.42 2.25 16.34
N TYR A 232 -15.79 1.41 17.16
CA TYR A 232 -15.35 0.07 16.71
C TYR A 232 -16.54 -0.89 16.60
N GLU A 233 -17.50 -0.84 17.54
CA GLU A 233 -18.70 -1.69 17.50
C GLU A 233 -19.59 -1.34 16.30
N GLU A 234 -19.75 -0.05 15.97
CA GLU A 234 -20.49 0.40 14.78
C GLU A 234 -19.83 -0.01 13.46
N SER A 235 -18.52 -0.28 13.45
CA SER A 235 -17.75 -0.68 12.27
C SER A 235 -17.66 -2.19 12.06
N ARG A 236 -18.12 -2.98 13.01
CA ARG A 236 -18.20 -4.46 12.96
C ARG A 236 -19.56 -4.91 12.49
#